data_c905941d6f21d3121f72d45d7a5505f6
#
_entry.id   c905941d6f21d3121f72d45d7a5505f6
#
_cell.length_a   1.000
_cell.length_b   1.000
_cell.length_c   1.000
_cell.angle_alpha   90.00
_cell.angle_beta   90.00
_cell.angle_gamma   90.00
#
_symmetry.space_group_name_H-M   'P 1'
#
loop_
_entity.id
_entity.type
_entity.pdbx_description
1 polymer ?
#
loop_
_entity_poly.entity_id
_entity_poly.type
_entity_poly.pdbx_seq_one_letter_code
_entity_poly.pdbx_strand_id
1 'polypeptide(L)'
;MSETAQSPLKILIADDEANIRRILETRLSMQGHEVAAAKDGAEALELFRSVEPDVVVLDVMMPELDGFAVVERIRAQSEVPIILLTALGDVADRITGLQLGADDYMVKPFSPKELEARIRCVMRRANQGQGGSGSGSNATNVIVIGDLSVDFNRRQALRSGERIRLTGMEFNLLELLISRAGEPISRLDLLDKVWGYKPAKANDSRVVDVHISRLRAKLETDPENPELIMTARGQGYMFQRLQSGIERSSIAAA
;
A
#
# COMPACT_ATOMS: atom_id res chain seq x y z
N MET A 1 -5.43 22.85 -20.06
CA MET A 1 -5.80 21.61 -19.36
C MET A 1 -5.21 21.74 -17.98
N SER A 2 -6.02 22.07 -16.99
CA SER A 2 -5.56 22.35 -15.61
C SER A 2 -5.11 21.04 -14.97
N GLU A 3 -3.80 20.88 -14.77
CA GLU A 3 -3.28 19.90 -13.82
C GLU A 3 -3.85 20.26 -12.46
N THR A 4 -4.66 19.38 -11.91
CA THR A 4 -5.13 19.49 -10.54
C THR A 4 -3.89 19.54 -9.65
N ALA A 5 -3.60 20.71 -9.09
CA ALA A 5 -2.51 20.90 -8.14
C ALA A 5 -2.74 19.94 -6.96
N GLN A 6 -1.92 18.90 -6.89
CA GLN A 6 -1.88 18.02 -5.72
C GLN A 6 -1.39 18.82 -4.52
N SER A 7 -1.99 18.60 -3.37
CA SER A 7 -1.49 19.18 -2.12
C SER A 7 -0.02 18.79 -1.90
N PRO A 8 0.82 19.72 -1.40
CA PRO A 8 2.19 19.40 -1.03
C PRO A 8 2.24 18.15 -0.14
N LEU A 9 3.15 17.23 -0.44
CA LEU A 9 3.41 16.03 0.36
C LEU A 9 4.72 16.20 1.10
N LYS A 10 4.81 15.64 2.29
CA LYS A 10 6.06 15.42 3.02
C LYS A 10 6.63 14.07 2.61
N ILE A 11 7.77 14.06 1.95
CA ILE A 11 8.41 12.85 1.41
C ILE A 11 9.73 12.63 2.14
N LEU A 12 9.89 11.47 2.77
CA LEU A 12 11.17 11.04 3.31
C LEU A 12 11.86 10.14 2.29
N ILE A 13 13.11 10.48 1.95
CA ILE A 13 13.98 9.69 1.07
C ILE A 13 15.18 9.22 1.89
N ALA A 14 15.51 7.94 1.82
CA ALA A 14 16.75 7.41 2.37
C ALA A 14 17.50 6.59 1.30
N ASP A 15 18.75 6.97 1.03
CA ASP A 15 19.61 6.32 0.06
C ASP A 15 21.06 6.69 0.44
N ASP A 16 22.00 5.77 0.40
CA ASP A 16 23.42 6.08 0.75
C ASP A 16 24.14 6.87 -0.34
N GLU A 17 23.66 6.81 -1.59
CA GLU A 17 24.23 7.53 -2.72
C GLU A 17 23.80 9.02 -2.72
N ALA A 18 24.72 9.93 -2.38
CA ALA A 18 24.45 11.38 -2.32
C ALA A 18 23.89 11.95 -3.63
N ASN A 19 24.31 11.41 -4.79
CA ASN A 19 23.84 11.86 -6.09
C ASN A 19 22.36 11.51 -6.31
N ILE A 20 21.93 10.31 -5.91
CA ILE A 20 20.54 9.88 -6.01
C ILE A 20 19.67 10.74 -5.09
N ARG A 21 20.07 10.92 -3.83
CA ARG A 21 19.36 11.80 -2.90
C ARG A 21 19.15 13.20 -3.48
N ARG A 22 20.23 13.83 -3.96
CA ARG A 22 20.17 15.19 -4.54
C ARG A 22 19.25 15.30 -5.75
N ILE A 23 19.30 14.31 -6.65
CA ILE A 23 18.43 14.29 -7.84
C ILE A 23 16.96 14.17 -7.43
N LEU A 24 16.65 13.25 -6.53
CA LEU A 24 15.29 13.02 -6.08
C LEU A 24 14.75 14.22 -5.27
N GLU A 25 15.54 14.74 -4.34
CA GLU A 25 15.21 15.93 -3.57
C GLU A 25 14.87 17.12 -4.48
N THR A 26 15.80 17.46 -5.40
CA THR A 26 15.60 18.54 -6.35
C THR A 26 14.34 18.33 -7.17
N ARG A 27 14.14 17.13 -7.68
CA ARG A 27 13.03 16.84 -8.59
C ARG A 27 11.68 16.91 -7.90
N LEU A 28 11.56 16.34 -6.70
CA LEU A 28 10.31 16.32 -5.94
C LEU A 28 9.99 17.70 -5.35
N SER A 29 11.01 18.46 -4.91
CA SER A 29 10.83 19.84 -4.44
C SER A 29 10.36 20.76 -5.57
N MET A 30 10.85 20.57 -6.81
CA MET A 30 10.34 21.33 -7.97
C MET A 30 8.86 21.07 -8.27
N GLN A 31 8.29 19.98 -7.77
CA GLN A 31 6.86 19.67 -7.86
C GLN A 31 6.03 20.22 -6.68
N GLY A 32 6.68 20.92 -5.78
CA GLY A 32 6.04 21.54 -4.63
C GLY A 32 5.93 20.64 -3.40
N HIS A 33 6.65 19.50 -3.37
CA HIS A 33 6.70 18.62 -2.20
C HIS A 33 7.77 19.06 -1.21
N GLU A 34 7.53 18.79 0.09
CA GLU A 34 8.54 18.92 1.14
C GLU A 34 9.34 17.62 1.22
N VAL A 35 10.65 17.69 1.02
CA VAL A 35 11.51 16.51 0.98
C VAL A 35 12.50 16.52 2.13
N ALA A 36 12.49 15.46 2.93
CA ALA A 36 13.53 15.16 3.91
C ALA A 36 14.41 14.03 3.35
N ALA A 37 15.73 14.22 3.41
CA ALA A 37 16.69 13.28 2.83
C ALA A 37 17.62 12.73 3.90
N ALA A 38 17.66 11.41 4.06
CA ALA A 38 18.54 10.66 4.97
C ALA A 38 19.63 9.95 4.18
N LYS A 39 20.82 9.86 4.74
CA LYS A 39 21.98 9.17 4.12
C LYS A 39 22.09 7.70 4.53
N ASP A 40 21.41 7.30 5.59
CA ASP A 40 21.39 5.95 6.14
C ASP A 40 20.07 5.65 6.86
N GLY A 41 19.90 4.41 7.29
CA GLY A 41 18.67 3.97 7.96
C GLY A 41 18.47 4.56 9.36
N ALA A 42 19.53 4.92 10.06
CA ALA A 42 19.42 5.53 11.40
C ALA A 42 18.87 6.95 11.29
N GLU A 43 19.43 7.77 10.41
CA GLU A 43 18.94 9.11 10.10
C GLU A 43 17.51 9.07 9.53
N ALA A 44 17.20 8.05 8.70
CA ALA A 44 15.84 7.87 8.19
C ALA A 44 14.80 7.68 9.31
N LEU A 45 15.11 6.92 10.36
CA LEU A 45 14.21 6.73 11.49
C LEU A 45 14.09 7.98 12.38
N GLU A 46 15.14 8.77 12.51
CA GLU A 46 15.09 10.06 13.20
C GLU A 46 14.21 11.07 12.47
N LEU A 47 14.43 11.21 11.16
CA LEU A 47 13.62 12.08 10.30
C LEU A 47 12.17 11.59 10.21
N PHE A 48 11.93 10.29 10.18
CA PHE A 48 10.58 9.74 10.20
C PHE A 48 9.74 10.23 11.39
N ARG A 49 10.36 10.27 12.58
CA ARG A 49 9.69 10.72 13.82
C ARG A 49 9.49 12.23 13.86
N SER A 50 10.46 13.00 13.34
CA SER A 50 10.43 14.48 13.41
C SER A 50 9.61 15.14 12.31
N VAL A 51 9.60 14.54 11.09
CA VAL A 51 8.93 15.10 9.90
C VAL A 51 7.49 14.61 9.78
N GLU A 52 7.19 13.39 10.27
CA GLU A 52 5.91 12.71 10.05
C GLU A 52 5.55 12.69 8.56
N PRO A 53 6.33 11.95 7.73
CA PRO A 53 6.15 11.96 6.29
C PRO A 53 4.85 11.29 5.84
N ASP A 54 4.29 11.77 4.71
CA ASP A 54 3.14 11.16 4.05
C ASP A 54 3.53 9.90 3.25
N VAL A 55 4.79 9.82 2.80
CA VAL A 55 5.35 8.67 2.07
C VAL A 55 6.84 8.55 2.33
N VAL A 56 7.33 7.31 2.37
CA VAL A 56 8.74 7.00 2.59
C VAL A 56 9.29 6.26 1.37
N VAL A 57 10.46 6.68 0.89
CA VAL A 57 11.22 6.04 -0.19
C VAL A 57 12.55 5.60 0.38
N LEU A 58 12.83 4.29 0.41
CA LEU A 58 14.00 3.72 1.05
C LEU A 58 14.83 2.91 0.07
N ASP A 59 16.11 3.16 0.02
CA ASP A 59 17.05 2.18 -0.55
C ASP A 59 17.13 0.95 0.37
N VAL A 60 17.20 -0.23 -0.23
CA VAL A 60 17.41 -1.48 0.49
C VAL A 60 18.85 -1.54 1.01
N MET A 61 19.81 -1.17 0.18
CA MET A 61 21.24 -1.33 0.46
C MET A 61 21.82 -0.06 1.08
N MET A 62 21.65 0.11 2.38
CA MET A 62 22.25 1.20 3.14
C MET A 62 23.21 0.65 4.21
N PRO A 63 24.30 1.37 4.56
CA PRO A 63 25.21 0.96 5.61
C PRO A 63 24.56 1.03 7.00
N GLU A 64 25.10 0.27 7.94
CA GLU A 64 24.68 0.18 9.35
C GLU A 64 23.28 -0.36 9.56
N LEU A 65 22.26 0.28 9.05
CA LEU A 65 20.86 -0.11 9.13
C LEU A 65 20.26 -0.12 7.72
N ASP A 66 20.02 -1.32 7.19
CA ASP A 66 19.46 -1.51 5.86
C ASP A 66 17.98 -1.09 5.75
N GLY A 67 17.49 -0.96 4.52
CA GLY A 67 16.11 -0.54 4.25
C GLY A 67 15.08 -1.52 4.80
N PHE A 68 15.39 -2.80 4.90
CA PHE A 68 14.48 -3.81 5.44
C PHE A 68 14.22 -3.58 6.94
N ALA A 69 15.29 -3.38 7.70
CA ALA A 69 15.20 -3.09 9.14
C ALA A 69 14.47 -1.76 9.40
N VAL A 70 14.63 -0.76 8.50
CA VAL A 70 13.86 0.50 8.56
C VAL A 70 12.38 0.24 8.33
N VAL A 71 12.01 -0.57 7.32
CA VAL A 71 10.60 -0.95 7.05
C VAL A 71 9.97 -1.59 8.28
N GLU A 72 10.62 -2.58 8.88
CA GLU A 72 10.08 -3.27 10.08
C GLU A 72 9.82 -2.29 11.22
N ARG A 73 10.78 -1.39 11.50
CA ARG A 73 10.66 -0.41 12.60
C ARG A 73 9.57 0.62 12.35
N ILE A 74 9.37 1.05 11.09
CA ILE A 74 8.27 1.93 10.72
C ILE A 74 6.94 1.19 10.86
N ARG A 75 6.83 -0.04 10.36
CA ARG A 75 5.58 -0.82 10.41
C ARG A 75 5.13 -1.21 11.80
N ALA A 76 6.04 -1.30 12.76
CA ALA A 76 5.69 -1.49 14.17
C ALA A 76 4.79 -0.36 14.71
N GLN A 77 4.82 0.85 14.09
CA GLN A 77 4.14 2.03 14.60
C GLN A 77 3.25 2.76 13.58
N SER A 78 3.41 2.50 12.26
CA SER A 78 2.74 3.28 11.20
C SER A 78 2.38 2.45 9.98
N GLU A 79 1.28 2.79 9.33
CA GLU A 79 0.85 2.31 8.02
C GLU A 79 1.21 3.27 6.88
N VAL A 80 2.13 4.23 7.09
CA VAL A 80 2.59 5.17 6.06
C VAL A 80 3.04 4.42 4.80
N PRO A 81 2.71 4.88 3.58
CA PRO A 81 3.17 4.23 2.36
C PRO A 81 4.70 4.17 2.27
N ILE A 82 5.25 2.99 1.95
CA ILE A 82 6.69 2.76 1.79
C ILE A 82 6.97 2.18 0.40
N ILE A 83 7.87 2.83 -0.35
CA ILE A 83 8.39 2.36 -1.62
C ILE A 83 9.87 1.99 -1.42
N LEU A 84 10.26 0.76 -1.77
CA LEU A 84 11.64 0.33 -1.71
C LEU A 84 12.35 0.57 -3.05
N LEU A 85 13.58 1.06 -2.98
CA LEU A 85 14.52 1.10 -4.10
C LEU A 85 15.49 -0.07 -3.95
N THR A 86 15.70 -0.84 -5.00
CA THR A 86 16.56 -2.03 -4.96
C THR A 86 17.46 -2.13 -6.18
N ALA A 87 18.65 -2.68 -6.03
CA ALA A 87 19.54 -2.95 -7.15
C ALA A 87 18.97 -4.08 -8.04
N LEU A 88 19.38 -4.08 -9.31
CA LEU A 88 19.00 -5.11 -10.27
C LEU A 88 19.51 -6.49 -9.82
N GLY A 89 18.63 -7.45 -9.63
CA GLY A 89 19.02 -8.86 -9.65
C GLY A 89 18.28 -9.77 -8.71
N ASP A 90 17.95 -9.40 -7.50
CA ASP A 90 17.38 -10.37 -6.58
C ASP A 90 15.86 -10.25 -6.44
N VAL A 91 15.17 -11.24 -7.04
CA VAL A 91 13.72 -11.40 -6.85
C VAL A 91 13.43 -11.70 -5.38
N ALA A 92 14.37 -12.33 -4.65
CA ALA A 92 14.23 -12.64 -3.24
C ALA A 92 14.17 -11.36 -2.39
N ASP A 93 15.06 -10.40 -2.62
CA ASP A 93 15.06 -9.12 -1.88
C ASP A 93 13.75 -8.35 -2.06
N ARG A 94 13.21 -8.34 -3.29
CA ARG A 94 11.93 -7.71 -3.57
C ARG A 94 10.77 -8.34 -2.82
N ILE A 95 10.75 -9.67 -2.78
CA ILE A 95 9.73 -10.42 -2.02
C ILE A 95 9.89 -10.16 -0.53
N THR A 96 11.12 -10.21 0.00
CA THR A 96 11.43 -9.94 1.40
C THR A 96 10.95 -8.56 1.83
N GLY A 97 11.32 -7.51 1.09
CA GLY A 97 10.89 -6.14 1.41
C GLY A 97 9.38 -5.96 1.41
N LEU A 98 8.69 -6.56 0.44
CA LEU A 98 7.24 -6.56 0.42
C LEU A 98 6.65 -7.36 1.59
N GLN A 99 7.21 -8.51 1.96
CA GLN A 99 6.75 -9.30 3.13
C GLN A 99 6.91 -8.54 4.44
N LEU A 100 8.00 -7.77 4.60
CA LEU A 100 8.25 -6.93 5.75
C LEU A 100 7.33 -5.72 5.86
N GLY A 101 6.62 -5.39 4.79
CA GLY A 101 5.60 -4.36 4.88
C GLY A 101 5.68 -3.24 3.86
N ALA A 102 6.63 -3.23 2.94
CA ALA A 102 6.62 -2.25 1.85
C ALA A 102 5.36 -2.37 0.99
N ASP A 103 4.91 -1.26 0.44
CA ASP A 103 3.71 -1.18 -0.41
C ASP A 103 4.03 -1.36 -1.89
N ASP A 104 5.24 -0.94 -2.30
CA ASP A 104 5.73 -1.12 -3.67
C ASP A 104 7.27 -1.17 -3.66
N TYR A 105 7.86 -1.51 -4.81
CA TYR A 105 9.31 -1.47 -5.01
C TYR A 105 9.65 -0.94 -6.39
N MET A 106 10.86 -0.39 -6.52
CA MET A 106 11.46 0.01 -7.80
C MET A 106 12.87 -0.54 -7.94
N VAL A 107 13.20 -0.94 -9.15
CA VAL A 107 14.54 -1.47 -9.47
C VAL A 107 15.43 -0.35 -10.01
N LYS A 108 16.62 -0.19 -9.43
CA LYS A 108 17.69 0.69 -9.95
C LYS A 108 18.33 0.07 -11.22
N PRO A 109 18.64 0.85 -12.28
CA PRO A 109 18.37 2.27 -12.41
C PRO A 109 16.92 2.56 -12.80
N PHE A 110 16.34 3.60 -12.22
CA PHE A 110 14.98 4.04 -12.48
C PHE A 110 14.92 5.50 -12.95
N SER A 111 13.81 5.86 -13.54
CA SER A 111 13.55 7.25 -13.91
C SER A 111 12.87 7.98 -12.74
N PRO A 112 13.29 9.23 -12.40
CA PRO A 112 12.57 10.02 -11.40
C PRO A 112 11.08 10.18 -11.70
N LYS A 113 10.69 10.24 -12.97
CA LYS A 113 9.27 10.27 -13.39
C LYS A 113 8.51 9.00 -13.02
N GLU A 114 9.19 7.86 -13.05
CA GLU A 114 8.57 6.59 -12.63
C GLU A 114 8.33 6.59 -11.13
N LEU A 115 9.30 7.03 -10.33
CA LEU A 115 9.12 7.19 -8.88
C LEU A 115 7.96 8.15 -8.55
N GLU A 116 7.89 9.29 -9.22
CA GLU A 116 6.78 10.24 -9.08
C GLU A 116 5.42 9.57 -9.36
N ALA A 117 5.33 8.77 -10.42
CA ALA A 117 4.11 8.06 -10.76
C ALA A 117 3.71 7.04 -9.66
N ARG A 118 4.69 6.34 -9.07
CA ARG A 118 4.45 5.39 -7.97
C ARG A 118 4.05 6.10 -6.69
N ILE A 119 4.73 7.20 -6.34
CA ILE A 119 4.33 8.05 -5.19
C ILE A 119 2.88 8.50 -5.37
N ARG A 120 2.53 9.08 -6.53
CA ARG A 120 1.14 9.48 -6.80
C ARG A 120 0.17 8.32 -6.66
N CYS A 121 0.57 7.12 -7.07
CA CYS A 121 -0.29 5.94 -7.01
C CYS A 121 -0.57 5.51 -5.57
N VAL A 122 0.45 5.37 -4.72
CA VAL A 122 0.28 4.97 -3.32
C VAL A 122 -0.46 6.06 -2.53
N MET A 123 -0.21 7.36 -2.82
CA MET A 123 -0.83 8.50 -2.15
C MET A 123 -2.28 8.73 -2.56
N ARG A 124 -2.62 8.65 -3.85
CA ARG A 124 -4.00 8.83 -4.34
C ARG A 124 -4.99 7.95 -3.58
N ARG A 125 -4.56 6.79 -3.15
CA ARG A 125 -5.37 5.77 -2.52
C ARG A 125 -5.35 5.85 -1.00
N ALA A 126 -4.26 6.36 -0.42
CA ALA A 126 -4.24 6.72 0.99
C ALA A 126 -5.25 7.85 1.28
N ASN A 127 -5.39 8.82 0.35
CA ASN A 127 -6.22 10.01 0.51
C ASN A 127 -7.69 9.84 0.04
N GLN A 128 -8.06 8.79 -0.69
CA GLN A 128 -9.46 8.57 -1.09
C GLN A 128 -10.43 8.37 0.09
N GLY A 129 -9.92 8.20 1.30
CA GLY A 129 -10.71 8.18 2.54
C GLY A 129 -10.98 9.56 3.17
N GLN A 130 -10.28 10.63 2.75
CA GLN A 130 -10.43 11.97 3.35
C GLN A 130 -11.15 12.99 2.47
N GLY A 131 -11.44 12.69 1.21
CA GLY A 131 -11.92 13.66 0.21
C GLY A 131 -13.29 13.41 -0.39
N GLY A 132 -14.13 12.61 0.20
CA GLY A 132 -15.49 12.34 -0.28
C GLY A 132 -16.55 13.27 0.32
N SER A 133 -16.39 14.60 0.23
CA SER A 133 -17.51 15.53 0.38
C SER A 133 -18.37 15.52 -0.90
N GLY A 134 -19.08 14.46 -1.14
CA GLY A 134 -20.07 14.25 -2.19
C GLY A 134 -21.41 13.93 -1.54
N SER A 135 -22.16 14.98 -1.21
CA SER A 135 -23.64 15.08 -1.15
C SER A 135 -24.42 13.79 -0.86
N GLY A 136 -24.91 13.65 0.38
CA GLY A 136 -26.25 13.13 0.64
C GLY A 136 -26.49 11.65 0.40
N SER A 137 -25.90 10.78 1.21
CA SER A 137 -26.61 9.61 1.76
C SER A 137 -25.83 9.05 2.95
N ASN A 138 -26.46 9.04 4.12
CA ASN A 138 -26.01 8.35 5.33
C ASN A 138 -26.12 6.81 5.17
N ALA A 139 -25.74 6.26 4.04
CA ALA A 139 -25.63 4.83 3.87
C ALA A 139 -24.27 4.40 4.43
N THR A 140 -24.28 3.75 5.57
CA THR A 140 -23.12 3.05 6.13
C THR A 140 -22.66 2.00 5.11
N ASN A 141 -21.55 2.28 4.43
CA ASN A 141 -20.94 1.32 3.48
C ASN A 141 -20.07 0.33 4.26
N VAL A 142 -20.73 -0.42 5.14
CA VAL A 142 -20.11 -1.44 5.99
C VAL A 142 -20.58 -2.81 5.53
N ILE A 143 -19.66 -3.71 5.32
CA ILE A 143 -19.93 -5.13 5.05
C ILE A 143 -19.50 -5.95 6.27
N VAL A 144 -20.37 -6.84 6.73
CA VAL A 144 -20.10 -7.78 7.83
C VAL A 144 -20.08 -9.21 7.28
N ILE A 145 -19.04 -9.95 7.60
CA ILE A 145 -18.80 -11.31 7.13
C ILE A 145 -18.30 -12.12 8.34
N GLY A 146 -19.22 -12.85 8.98
CA GLY A 146 -18.91 -13.51 10.25
C GLY A 146 -18.50 -12.50 11.31
N ASP A 147 -17.29 -12.60 11.84
CA ASP A 147 -16.70 -11.70 12.82
C ASP A 147 -15.92 -10.52 12.20
N LEU A 148 -15.72 -10.52 10.88
CA LEU A 148 -15.06 -9.47 10.13
C LEU A 148 -16.06 -8.39 9.70
N SER A 149 -15.78 -7.12 10.02
CA SER A 149 -16.50 -5.97 9.49
C SER A 149 -15.54 -5.04 8.73
N VAL A 150 -15.96 -4.56 7.57
CA VAL A 150 -15.17 -3.64 6.72
C VAL A 150 -15.98 -2.39 6.47
N ASP A 151 -15.52 -1.26 6.99
CA ASP A 151 -16.09 0.08 6.77
C ASP A 151 -15.29 0.78 5.66
N PHE A 152 -15.90 0.89 4.49
CA PHE A 152 -15.27 1.52 3.33
C PHE A 152 -15.15 3.03 3.46
N ASN A 153 -16.07 3.68 4.20
CA ASN A 153 -16.05 5.12 4.39
C ASN A 153 -14.90 5.52 5.31
N ARG A 154 -14.70 4.76 6.39
CA ARG A 154 -13.60 4.98 7.36
C ARG A 154 -12.30 4.28 6.96
N ARG A 155 -12.33 3.46 5.92
CA ARG A 155 -11.21 2.60 5.49
C ARG A 155 -10.65 1.75 6.64
N GLN A 156 -11.54 1.09 7.36
CA GLN A 156 -11.21 0.29 8.52
C GLN A 156 -11.74 -1.13 8.38
N ALA A 157 -10.96 -2.09 8.83
CA ALA A 157 -11.39 -3.47 9.02
C ALA A 157 -11.29 -3.80 10.52
N LEU A 158 -12.31 -4.49 11.02
CA LEU A 158 -12.38 -4.92 12.42
C LEU A 158 -12.69 -6.41 12.45
N ARG A 159 -12.07 -7.15 13.35
CA ARG A 159 -12.44 -8.54 13.67
C ARG A 159 -12.88 -8.61 15.12
N SER A 160 -14.07 -9.09 15.37
CA SER A 160 -14.68 -9.15 16.73
C SER A 160 -14.60 -7.80 17.47
N GLY A 161 -14.67 -6.68 16.72
CA GLY A 161 -14.57 -5.31 17.26
C GLY A 161 -13.14 -4.77 17.39
N GLU A 162 -12.11 -5.58 17.23
CA GLU A 162 -10.71 -5.15 17.25
C GLU A 162 -10.22 -4.70 15.88
N ARG A 163 -9.51 -3.56 15.83
CA ARG A 163 -9.01 -3.00 14.58
C ARG A 163 -7.87 -3.83 14.00
N ILE A 164 -8.04 -4.21 12.73
CA ILE A 164 -6.98 -4.82 11.92
C ILE A 164 -6.20 -3.70 11.24
N ARG A 165 -4.89 -3.65 11.47
CA ARG A 165 -4.01 -2.67 10.82
C ARG A 165 -3.71 -3.07 9.38
N LEU A 166 -4.32 -2.36 8.44
CA LEU A 166 -4.07 -2.52 7.01
C LEU A 166 -3.38 -1.27 6.47
N THR A 167 -2.36 -1.47 5.61
CA THR A 167 -1.81 -0.35 4.85
C THR A 167 -2.83 0.14 3.81
N GLY A 168 -2.64 1.34 3.27
CA GLY A 168 -3.53 1.87 2.24
C GLY A 168 -3.66 0.95 1.03
N MET A 169 -2.56 0.27 0.64
CA MET A 169 -2.56 -0.67 -0.49
C MET A 169 -3.28 -1.97 -0.16
N GLU A 170 -3.10 -2.50 1.04
CA GLU A 170 -3.84 -3.68 1.51
C GLU A 170 -5.34 -3.43 1.57
N PHE A 171 -5.74 -2.25 2.07
CA PHE A 171 -7.16 -1.88 2.11
C PHE A 171 -7.76 -1.75 0.69
N ASN A 172 -7.05 -1.11 -0.25
CA ASN A 172 -7.52 -1.00 -1.64
C ASN A 172 -7.66 -2.35 -2.32
N LEU A 173 -6.73 -3.27 -2.05
CA LEU A 173 -6.78 -4.64 -2.58
C LEU A 173 -7.99 -5.38 -2.01
N LEU A 174 -8.25 -5.26 -0.71
CA LEU A 174 -9.42 -5.82 -0.05
C LEU A 174 -10.72 -5.24 -0.62
N GLU A 175 -10.81 -3.92 -0.74
CA GLU A 175 -11.97 -3.22 -1.30
C GLU A 175 -12.29 -3.69 -2.72
N LEU A 176 -11.27 -3.78 -3.58
CA LEU A 176 -11.44 -4.27 -4.95
C LEU A 176 -11.93 -5.72 -4.99
N LEU A 177 -11.36 -6.59 -4.15
CA LEU A 177 -11.76 -7.99 -4.07
C LEU A 177 -13.21 -8.14 -3.58
N ILE A 178 -13.60 -7.38 -2.55
CA ILE A 178 -14.97 -7.40 -2.02
C ILE A 178 -15.97 -6.82 -3.04
N SER A 179 -15.61 -5.75 -3.74
CA SER A 179 -16.50 -5.14 -4.75
C SER A 179 -16.86 -6.09 -5.89
N ARG A 180 -16.05 -7.13 -6.09
CA ARG A 180 -16.24 -8.19 -7.08
C ARG A 180 -16.31 -9.58 -6.45
N ALA A 181 -16.90 -9.66 -5.26
CA ALA A 181 -17.02 -10.92 -4.53
C ALA A 181 -17.68 -12.03 -5.36
N GLY A 182 -17.07 -13.20 -5.36
CA GLY A 182 -17.49 -14.36 -6.17
C GLY A 182 -16.97 -14.37 -7.60
N GLU A 183 -16.21 -13.34 -8.02
CA GLU A 183 -15.60 -13.27 -9.35
C GLU A 183 -14.06 -13.31 -9.25
N PRO A 184 -13.38 -14.18 -10.00
CA PRO A 184 -11.92 -14.16 -10.08
C PRO A 184 -11.42 -12.88 -10.75
N ILE A 185 -10.37 -12.29 -10.16
CA ILE A 185 -9.68 -11.11 -10.72
C ILE A 185 -8.25 -11.53 -11.04
N SER A 186 -7.80 -11.28 -12.26
CA SER A 186 -6.45 -11.64 -12.68
C SER A 186 -5.39 -10.83 -11.93
N ARG A 187 -4.17 -11.39 -11.78
CA ARG A 187 -3.04 -10.65 -11.17
C ARG A 187 -2.74 -9.35 -11.90
N LEU A 188 -2.86 -9.33 -13.22
CA LEU A 188 -2.63 -8.15 -14.03
C LEU A 188 -3.69 -7.07 -13.79
N ASP A 189 -4.97 -7.47 -13.68
CA ASP A 189 -6.05 -6.53 -13.37
C ASP A 189 -5.93 -6.00 -11.93
N LEU A 190 -5.53 -6.85 -10.98
CA LEU A 190 -5.25 -6.40 -9.62
C LEU A 190 -4.11 -5.39 -9.59
N LEU A 191 -3.02 -5.67 -10.31
CA LEU A 191 -1.88 -4.77 -10.42
C LEU A 191 -2.27 -3.43 -11.06
N ASP A 192 -2.94 -3.45 -12.20
CA ASP A 192 -3.38 -2.25 -12.90
C ASP A 192 -4.34 -1.43 -12.02
N LYS A 193 -5.33 -2.08 -11.40
CA LYS A 193 -6.35 -1.39 -10.62
C LYS A 193 -5.85 -0.93 -9.25
N VAL A 194 -4.97 -1.67 -8.58
CA VAL A 194 -4.47 -1.34 -7.24
C VAL A 194 -3.17 -0.55 -7.29
N TRP A 195 -2.22 -0.85 -8.15
CA TRP A 195 -0.94 -0.12 -8.27
C TRP A 195 -0.94 0.89 -9.42
N GLY A 196 -1.88 0.81 -10.37
CA GLY A 196 -2.05 1.80 -11.42
C GLY A 196 -1.02 1.72 -12.54
N TYR A 197 -0.27 0.64 -12.62
CA TYR A 197 0.67 0.40 -13.71
C TYR A 197 0.55 -1.02 -14.26
N LYS A 198 0.95 -1.18 -15.53
CA LYS A 198 1.04 -2.48 -16.16
C LYS A 198 2.47 -3.00 -16.03
N PRO A 199 2.67 -4.27 -15.70
CA PRO A 199 4.00 -4.80 -15.54
C PRO A 199 4.76 -4.77 -16.86
N ALA A 200 6.01 -4.33 -16.82
CA ALA A 200 6.93 -4.43 -17.95
C ALA A 200 7.40 -5.88 -18.15
N LYS A 201 7.38 -6.68 -17.09
CA LYS A 201 7.77 -8.10 -17.07
C LYS A 201 6.76 -8.92 -16.28
N ALA A 202 6.58 -10.20 -16.64
CA ALA A 202 5.64 -11.10 -15.96
C ALA A 202 5.92 -11.25 -14.43
N ASN A 203 7.18 -11.09 -14.00
CA ASN A 203 7.57 -11.19 -12.60
C ASN A 203 7.11 -10.01 -11.72
N ASP A 204 6.71 -8.88 -12.31
CA ASP A 204 6.28 -7.72 -11.54
C ASP A 204 4.91 -7.95 -10.87
N SER A 205 4.13 -8.93 -11.35
CA SER A 205 2.85 -9.29 -10.74
C SER A 205 2.98 -9.99 -9.38
N ARG A 206 4.20 -10.40 -8.96
CA ARG A 206 4.44 -11.00 -7.65
C ARG A 206 4.14 -10.07 -6.47
N VAL A 207 4.18 -8.76 -6.69
CA VAL A 207 3.74 -7.80 -5.68
C VAL A 207 2.31 -8.09 -5.21
N VAL A 208 1.44 -8.49 -6.13
CA VAL A 208 0.06 -8.90 -5.81
C VAL A 208 0.05 -10.12 -4.90
N ASP A 209 0.83 -11.16 -5.24
CA ASP A 209 0.87 -12.42 -4.47
C ASP A 209 1.32 -12.18 -3.02
N VAL A 210 2.32 -11.32 -2.83
CA VAL A 210 2.81 -10.97 -1.49
C VAL A 210 1.75 -10.21 -0.69
N HIS A 211 1.08 -9.21 -1.30
CA HIS A 211 0.01 -8.47 -0.61
C HIS A 211 -1.20 -9.36 -0.31
N ILE A 212 -1.55 -10.30 -1.17
CA ILE A 212 -2.58 -11.31 -0.87
C ILE A 212 -2.16 -12.16 0.33
N SER A 213 -0.90 -12.61 0.38
CA SER A 213 -0.37 -13.38 1.52
C SER A 213 -0.46 -12.58 2.82
N ARG A 214 -0.06 -11.30 2.80
CA ARG A 214 -0.15 -10.39 3.95
C ARG A 214 -1.61 -10.16 4.38
N LEU A 215 -2.52 -9.94 3.42
CA LEU A 215 -3.94 -9.81 3.73
C LEU A 215 -4.50 -11.07 4.38
N ARG A 216 -4.16 -12.26 3.85
CA ARG A 216 -4.56 -13.53 4.45
C ARG A 216 -4.06 -13.65 5.89
N ALA A 217 -2.78 -13.35 6.12
CA ALA A 217 -2.20 -13.38 7.47
C ALA A 217 -2.93 -12.46 8.47
N LYS A 218 -3.57 -11.38 8.00
CA LYS A 218 -4.32 -10.43 8.82
C LYS A 218 -5.81 -10.75 8.91
N LEU A 219 -6.40 -11.32 7.86
CA LEU A 219 -7.86 -11.46 7.71
C LEU A 219 -8.36 -12.90 7.82
N GLU A 220 -7.53 -13.91 7.60
CA GLU A 220 -7.97 -15.29 7.69
C GLU A 220 -7.72 -15.86 9.09
N THR A 221 -8.52 -16.82 9.49
CA THR A 221 -8.26 -17.62 10.70
C THR A 221 -7.11 -18.60 10.46
N ASP A 222 -7.09 -19.18 9.27
CA ASP A 222 -6.01 -20.02 8.76
C ASP A 222 -5.54 -19.52 7.39
N PRO A 223 -4.41 -18.79 7.32
CA PRO A 223 -3.91 -18.26 6.06
C PRO A 223 -3.52 -19.30 5.01
N GLU A 224 -3.25 -20.54 5.42
CA GLU A 224 -2.91 -21.65 4.51
C GLU A 224 -4.17 -22.28 3.90
N ASN A 225 -5.30 -22.24 4.60
CA ASN A 225 -6.60 -22.66 4.13
C ASN A 225 -7.59 -21.50 4.09
N PRO A 226 -7.38 -20.49 3.20
CA PRO A 226 -8.13 -19.26 3.20
C PRO A 226 -9.59 -19.45 2.77
N GLU A 227 -10.51 -18.90 3.55
CA GLU A 227 -11.95 -18.92 3.28
C GLU A 227 -12.45 -17.60 2.67
N LEU A 228 -11.83 -16.46 3.03
CA LEU A 228 -12.23 -15.14 2.55
C LEU A 228 -11.61 -14.81 1.19
N ILE A 229 -10.28 -14.96 1.07
CA ILE A 229 -9.54 -14.63 -0.15
C ILE A 229 -9.01 -15.92 -0.78
N MET A 230 -9.76 -16.46 -1.73
CA MET A 230 -9.45 -17.71 -2.40
C MET A 230 -8.51 -17.54 -3.60
N THR A 231 -7.73 -18.58 -3.89
CA THR A 231 -6.94 -18.67 -5.12
C THR A 231 -7.75 -19.35 -6.22
N ALA A 232 -8.12 -18.62 -7.25
CA ALA A 232 -8.70 -19.20 -8.47
C ALA A 232 -7.56 -19.64 -9.40
N ARG A 233 -7.22 -20.94 -9.41
CA ARG A 233 -6.08 -21.47 -10.15
C ARG A 233 -6.13 -21.07 -11.64
N GLY A 234 -5.04 -20.52 -12.14
CA GLY A 234 -4.94 -20.02 -13.52
C GLY A 234 -5.68 -18.72 -13.83
N GLN A 235 -6.52 -18.22 -12.91
CA GLN A 235 -7.33 -17.02 -13.10
C GLN A 235 -6.93 -15.85 -12.21
N GLY A 236 -6.39 -16.09 -11.00
CA GLY A 236 -5.98 -15.04 -10.06
C GLY A 236 -6.54 -15.26 -8.67
N TYR A 237 -7.14 -14.22 -8.08
CA TYR A 237 -7.69 -14.24 -6.73
C TYR A 237 -9.15 -13.79 -6.72
N MET A 238 -9.89 -14.29 -5.75
CA MET A 238 -11.32 -14.04 -5.61
C MET A 238 -11.68 -13.90 -4.14
N PHE A 239 -12.51 -12.92 -3.79
CA PHE A 239 -13.16 -12.91 -2.49
C PHE A 239 -14.32 -13.91 -2.51
N GLN A 240 -14.59 -14.57 -1.37
CA GLN A 240 -15.72 -15.49 -1.26
C GLN A 240 -17.04 -14.82 -1.68
N ARG A 241 -18.00 -15.59 -2.17
CA ARG A 241 -19.32 -15.04 -2.48
C ARG A 241 -19.99 -14.52 -1.22
N LEU A 242 -20.43 -13.28 -1.28
CA LEU A 242 -21.26 -12.74 -0.20
C LEU A 242 -22.66 -13.38 -0.31
N GLN A 243 -23.08 -14.07 0.73
CA GLN A 243 -24.45 -14.65 0.74
C GLN A 243 -25.48 -13.51 0.73
N SER A 244 -26.62 -13.73 0.03
CA SER A 244 -27.75 -12.81 -0.04
C SER A 244 -28.42 -12.71 1.34
N GLY A 245 -27.94 -11.88 2.22
CA GLY A 245 -28.32 -11.77 3.62
C GLY A 245 -27.35 -10.92 4.43
N ILE A 246 -26.32 -10.37 3.78
CA ILE A 246 -25.39 -9.46 4.43
C ILE A 246 -26.13 -8.17 4.71
N GLU A 247 -26.51 -7.99 5.97
CA GLU A 247 -27.08 -6.74 6.47
C GLU A 247 -26.12 -5.60 6.16
N ARG A 248 -26.55 -4.71 5.25
CA ARG A 248 -26.06 -3.35 5.23
C ARG A 248 -26.63 -2.69 6.48
N SER A 249 -26.04 -3.01 7.63
CA SER A 249 -26.52 -2.54 8.93
C SER A 249 -26.38 -1.04 9.02
N SER A 250 -27.50 -0.36 9.13
CA SER A 250 -27.55 0.97 9.72
C SER A 250 -27.36 0.78 11.23
N ILE A 251 -26.14 0.93 11.73
CA ILE A 251 -25.91 1.06 13.17
C ILE A 251 -26.40 2.45 13.54
N ALA A 252 -27.58 2.51 14.15
CA ALA A 252 -28.06 3.70 14.83
C ALA A 252 -27.06 4.05 15.94
N ALA A 253 -26.65 5.32 15.96
CA ALA A 253 -25.82 5.89 17.00
C ALA A 253 -26.51 5.71 18.37
N ALA A 254 -25.81 5.11 19.32
CA ALA A 254 -26.05 5.23 20.74
C ALA A 254 -24.89 6.03 21.35
#